data_9628b8f592f30748f65af223cfaf128b
#
_entry.id   9628b8f592f30748f65af223cfaf128b
#
_cell.length_a   1.000
_cell.length_b   1.000
_cell.length_c   1.000
_cell.angle_alpha   90.00
_cell.angle_beta   90.00
_cell.angle_gamma   90.00
#
_symmetry.space_group_name_H-M   'P 1'
#
loop_
_entity.id
_entity.type
_entity.pdbx_description
1 polymer ?
#
loop_
_entity_poly.entity_id
_entity_poly.type
_entity_poly.pdbx_seq_one_letter_code
_entity_poly.pdbx_strand_id
1 'polypeptide(L)'
;MNTSIIAAVLAAPLIIFQPVWAHTDEQLDTMSSPHGGQVRAAGPYHLELVVKDLELVLYVTDHADNEIKTIGGEGKANIQHGKAGSKITVKLEPSQNNMFKGSCDSQINPETVIVVFIKLPEQDAYAARFTPLKPKSVGEGKKAGDDHGHDDQRTHH
;
A
#
# COMPACT_ATOMS: atom_id res chain seq x y z
N MET A 1 54.36 46.35 -2.64
CA MET A 1 53.55 45.56 -1.70
C MET A 1 52.21 45.30 -2.38
N ASN A 2 52.07 44.12 -3.02
CA ASN A 2 50.86 43.76 -3.77
C ASN A 2 50.05 42.76 -2.93
N THR A 3 48.92 43.20 -2.44
CA THR A 3 48.01 42.36 -1.66
C THR A 3 47.01 41.71 -2.64
N SER A 4 47.19 40.43 -2.93
CA SER A 4 46.23 39.64 -3.73
C SER A 4 45.09 39.13 -2.84
N ILE A 5 43.88 39.58 -3.11
CA ILE A 5 42.67 39.10 -2.44
C ILE A 5 42.18 37.87 -3.23
N ILE A 6 42.25 36.70 -2.60
CA ILE A 6 41.70 35.46 -3.14
C ILE A 6 40.22 35.38 -2.66
N ALA A 7 39.27 35.54 -3.59
CA ALA A 7 37.86 35.35 -3.33
C ALA A 7 37.55 33.83 -3.39
N ALA A 8 37.27 33.22 -2.27
CA ALA A 8 36.80 31.84 -2.19
C ALA A 8 35.28 31.80 -2.51
N VAL A 9 34.95 31.20 -3.66
CA VAL A 9 33.56 30.93 -4.03
C VAL A 9 33.11 29.65 -3.32
N LEU A 10 32.27 29.79 -2.29
CA LEU A 10 31.58 28.66 -1.68
C LEU A 10 30.46 28.18 -2.62
N ALA A 11 30.68 27.07 -3.30
CA ALA A 11 29.62 26.35 -4.00
C ALA A 11 28.82 25.52 -3.00
N ALA A 12 27.61 25.96 -2.66
CA ALA A 12 26.68 25.20 -1.85
C ALA A 12 26.07 24.07 -2.73
N PRO A 13 26.08 22.81 -2.26
CA PRO A 13 25.40 21.73 -2.98
C PRO A 13 23.90 21.91 -2.90
N LEU A 14 23.25 22.04 -4.06
CA LEU A 14 21.78 22.06 -4.18
C LEU A 14 21.28 20.63 -3.94
N ILE A 15 20.79 20.34 -2.75
CA ILE A 15 20.15 19.06 -2.43
C ILE A 15 18.77 19.08 -3.10
N ILE A 16 18.66 18.39 -4.26
CA ILE A 16 17.40 18.20 -4.96
C ILE A 16 16.63 17.11 -4.19
N PHE A 17 15.62 17.51 -3.40
CA PHE A 17 14.63 16.59 -2.84
C PHE A 17 13.78 16.08 -3.99
N GLN A 18 14.01 14.83 -4.40
CA GLN A 18 13.13 14.13 -5.33
C GLN A 18 11.89 13.69 -4.53
N PRO A 19 10.66 14.06 -4.94
CA PRO A 19 9.47 13.50 -4.33
C PRO A 19 9.43 12.00 -4.63
N VAL A 20 9.54 11.18 -3.61
CA VAL A 20 9.27 9.75 -3.72
C VAL A 20 7.76 9.62 -3.88
N TRP A 21 7.32 9.23 -5.06
CA TRP A 21 5.92 8.92 -5.34
C TRP A 21 5.60 7.60 -4.63
N ALA A 22 5.20 7.69 -3.37
CA ALA A 22 4.57 6.58 -2.68
C ALA A 22 3.13 6.50 -3.18
N HIS A 23 2.76 5.39 -3.80
CA HIS A 23 1.36 5.10 -4.11
C HIS A 23 0.56 5.15 -2.81
N THR A 24 -0.51 5.93 -2.79
CA THR A 24 -1.38 5.97 -1.60
C THR A 24 -2.17 4.67 -1.51
N ASP A 25 -2.51 4.25 -0.29
CA ASP A 25 -3.34 3.05 -0.07
C ASP A 25 -4.66 3.12 -0.85
N GLU A 26 -5.22 4.32 -1.06
CA GLU A 26 -6.42 4.56 -1.86
C GLU A 26 -6.22 4.24 -3.34
N GLN A 27 -5.06 4.56 -3.91
CA GLN A 27 -4.73 4.18 -5.29
C GLN A 27 -4.60 2.67 -5.42
N LEU A 28 -3.96 2.02 -4.44
CA LEU A 28 -3.81 0.56 -4.43
C LEU A 28 -5.14 -0.17 -4.24
N ASP A 29 -6.12 0.42 -3.53
CA ASP A 29 -7.47 -0.13 -3.41
C ASP A 29 -8.24 -0.17 -4.75
N THR A 30 -7.87 0.68 -5.71
CA THR A 30 -8.45 0.70 -7.06
C THR A 30 -7.72 -0.23 -8.04
N MET A 31 -6.51 -0.68 -7.71
CA MET A 31 -5.76 -1.60 -8.56
C MET A 31 -6.39 -2.98 -8.58
N SER A 32 -6.27 -3.64 -9.73
CA SER A 32 -6.64 -5.05 -9.85
C SER A 32 -5.71 -5.90 -9.00
N SER A 33 -6.28 -6.68 -8.08
CA SER A 33 -5.54 -7.65 -7.31
C SER A 33 -5.56 -9.00 -8.03
N PRO A 34 -4.41 -9.53 -8.48
CA PRO A 34 -4.35 -10.76 -9.29
C PRO A 34 -4.98 -11.98 -8.62
N HIS A 35 -4.96 -12.05 -7.30
CA HIS A 35 -5.47 -13.18 -6.51
C HIS A 35 -6.75 -12.84 -5.74
N GLY A 36 -7.33 -11.65 -5.96
CA GLY A 36 -8.57 -11.22 -5.30
C GLY A 36 -8.39 -10.74 -3.86
N GLY A 37 -7.16 -10.45 -3.46
CA GLY A 37 -6.81 -9.92 -2.15
C GLY A 37 -6.85 -8.40 -2.05
N GLN A 38 -6.27 -7.87 -1.00
CA GLN A 38 -6.02 -6.44 -0.82
C GLN A 38 -4.53 -6.16 -1.05
N VAL A 39 -4.21 -5.18 -1.91
CA VAL A 39 -2.83 -4.80 -2.22
C VAL A 39 -2.42 -3.60 -1.38
N ARG A 40 -1.19 -3.61 -0.84
CA ARG A 40 -0.58 -2.51 -0.09
C ARG A 40 0.89 -2.37 -0.44
N ALA A 41 1.39 -1.14 -0.44
CA ALA A 41 2.82 -0.88 -0.57
C ALA A 41 3.55 -1.13 0.75
N ALA A 42 4.74 -1.70 0.67
CA ALA A 42 5.62 -1.94 1.81
C ALA A 42 7.09 -1.75 1.37
N GLY A 43 7.59 -0.53 1.43
CA GLY A 43 8.91 -0.17 0.92
C GLY A 43 9.03 -0.45 -0.58
N PRO A 44 9.98 -1.29 -1.04
CA PRO A 44 10.16 -1.61 -2.45
C PRO A 44 9.17 -2.65 -2.99
N TYR A 45 8.19 -3.09 -2.16
CA TYR A 45 7.30 -4.19 -2.49
C TYR A 45 5.84 -3.76 -2.57
N HIS A 46 5.07 -4.48 -3.39
CA HIS A 46 3.63 -4.62 -3.27
C HIS A 46 3.32 -5.94 -2.55
N LEU A 47 2.48 -5.87 -1.54
CA LEU A 47 2.01 -7.02 -0.78
C LEU A 47 0.52 -7.21 -1.03
N GLU A 48 0.13 -8.36 -1.59
CA GLU A 48 -1.28 -8.73 -1.74
C GLU A 48 -1.65 -9.76 -0.67
N LEU A 49 -2.53 -9.37 0.26
CA LEU A 49 -3.05 -10.26 1.29
C LEU A 49 -4.39 -10.85 0.88
N VAL A 50 -4.43 -12.15 0.72
CA VAL A 50 -5.64 -12.95 0.51
C VAL A 50 -5.99 -13.65 1.82
N VAL A 51 -7.25 -13.50 2.23
CA VAL A 51 -7.82 -14.23 3.37
C VAL A 51 -8.85 -15.20 2.84
N LYS A 52 -8.64 -16.49 3.05
CA LYS A 52 -9.55 -17.53 2.64
C LYS A 52 -9.75 -18.51 3.79
N ASP A 53 -10.99 -18.62 4.27
CA ASP A 53 -11.32 -19.42 5.44
C ASP A 53 -10.46 -19.00 6.66
N LEU A 54 -9.60 -19.88 7.12
CA LEU A 54 -8.66 -19.65 8.22
C LEU A 54 -7.20 -19.55 7.74
N GLU A 55 -6.97 -19.35 6.45
CA GLU A 55 -5.63 -19.22 5.87
C GLU A 55 -5.37 -17.77 5.44
N LEU A 56 -4.17 -17.29 5.75
CA LEU A 56 -3.61 -16.05 5.25
C LEU A 56 -2.58 -16.40 4.16
N VAL A 57 -2.76 -15.88 2.97
CA VAL A 57 -1.78 -15.99 1.89
C VAL A 57 -1.33 -14.60 1.51
N LEU A 58 -0.03 -14.36 1.59
CA LEU A 58 0.58 -13.08 1.22
C LEU A 58 1.46 -13.29 -0.01
N TYR A 59 1.16 -12.59 -1.09
CA TYR A 59 1.98 -12.53 -2.30
C TYR A 59 2.87 -11.30 -2.25
N VAL A 60 4.11 -11.44 -2.69
CA VAL A 60 5.12 -10.38 -2.71
C VAL A 60 5.57 -10.11 -4.15
N THR A 61 5.42 -8.88 -4.61
CA THR A 61 5.94 -8.43 -5.90
C THR A 61 6.74 -7.15 -5.72
N ASP A 62 7.50 -6.74 -6.74
CA ASP A 62 8.06 -5.40 -6.81
C ASP A 62 7.05 -4.40 -7.43
N HIS A 63 7.46 -3.15 -7.58
CA HIS A 63 6.62 -2.09 -8.17
C HIS A 63 6.37 -2.24 -9.68
N ALA A 64 7.03 -3.21 -10.33
CA ALA A 64 6.82 -3.59 -11.72
C ALA A 64 6.05 -4.93 -11.85
N ASP A 65 5.42 -5.39 -10.75
CA ASP A 65 4.66 -6.63 -10.63
C ASP A 65 5.47 -7.92 -10.87
N ASN A 66 6.80 -7.83 -10.76
CA ASN A 66 7.63 -9.03 -10.81
C ASN A 66 7.56 -9.78 -9.47
N GLU A 67 7.46 -11.11 -9.54
CA GLU A 67 7.46 -11.96 -8.35
C GLU A 67 8.79 -11.89 -7.59
N ILE A 68 8.72 -11.67 -6.26
CA ILE A 68 9.86 -11.65 -5.37
C ILE A 68 9.93 -12.93 -4.56
N LYS A 69 11.03 -13.66 -4.68
CA LYS A 69 11.22 -14.92 -3.96
C LYS A 69 11.23 -14.71 -2.46
N THR A 70 10.39 -15.48 -1.75
CA THR A 70 10.23 -15.39 -0.30
C THR A 70 11.08 -16.39 0.47
N ILE A 71 11.70 -17.37 -0.22
CA ILE A 71 12.47 -18.42 0.42
C ILE A 71 13.62 -17.85 1.28
N GLY A 72 13.77 -18.36 2.50
CA GLY A 72 14.71 -17.84 3.48
C GLY A 72 14.27 -16.55 4.18
N GLY A 73 13.13 -16.00 3.81
CA GLY A 73 12.53 -14.86 4.49
C GLY A 73 11.71 -15.26 5.70
N GLU A 74 11.30 -14.26 6.46
CA GLU A 74 10.45 -14.39 7.64
C GLU A 74 9.24 -13.48 7.51
N GLY A 75 8.07 -13.94 7.98
CA GLY A 75 6.85 -13.17 8.00
C GLY A 75 6.04 -13.37 9.27
N LYS A 76 5.27 -12.35 9.64
CA LYS A 76 4.25 -12.43 10.69
C LYS A 76 3.09 -11.50 10.40
N ALA A 77 1.91 -11.89 10.82
CA ALA A 77 0.70 -11.08 10.77
C ALA A 77 0.19 -10.83 12.20
N ASN A 78 0.03 -9.58 12.57
CA ASN A 78 -0.66 -9.18 13.80
C ASN A 78 -2.11 -8.86 13.44
N ILE A 79 -3.03 -9.63 13.96
CA ILE A 79 -4.48 -9.55 13.69
C ILE A 79 -5.15 -8.93 14.90
N GLN A 80 -5.98 -7.90 14.68
CA GLN A 80 -6.77 -7.25 15.72
C GLN A 80 -8.22 -7.14 15.25
N HIS A 81 -9.14 -7.69 16.06
CA HIS A 81 -10.57 -7.65 15.82
C HIS A 81 -11.20 -6.40 16.46
N GLY A 82 -11.44 -5.36 15.64
CA GLY A 82 -11.96 -4.08 16.12
C GLY A 82 -11.00 -3.32 17.05
N LYS A 83 -11.44 -2.20 17.61
CA LYS A 83 -10.61 -1.31 18.43
C LYS A 83 -10.21 -1.89 19.79
N ALA A 84 -11.09 -2.67 20.40
CA ALA A 84 -10.91 -3.24 21.74
C ALA A 84 -10.73 -4.77 21.72
N GLY A 85 -10.65 -5.38 20.55
CA GLY A 85 -10.54 -6.83 20.39
C GLY A 85 -9.16 -7.39 20.76
N SER A 86 -9.11 -8.70 20.90
CA SER A 86 -7.87 -9.43 21.14
C SER A 86 -6.89 -9.26 19.97
N LYS A 87 -5.60 -9.29 20.29
CA LYS A 87 -4.53 -9.32 19.30
C LYS A 87 -3.99 -10.73 19.19
N ILE A 88 -3.89 -11.23 17.97
CA ILE A 88 -3.34 -12.55 17.66
C ILE A 88 -2.15 -12.34 16.73
N THR A 89 -1.07 -13.06 16.96
CA THR A 89 0.09 -13.08 16.07
C THR A 89 0.15 -14.42 15.37
N VAL A 90 0.15 -14.38 14.03
CA VAL A 90 0.28 -15.54 13.16
C VAL A 90 1.66 -15.49 12.50
N LYS A 91 2.40 -16.58 12.57
CA LYS A 91 3.63 -16.74 11.80
C LYS A 91 3.27 -16.98 10.35
N LEU A 92 3.95 -16.28 9.44
CA LEU A 92 3.83 -16.48 8.00
C LEU A 92 5.11 -17.16 7.52
N GLU A 93 4.99 -18.32 6.94
CA GLU A 93 6.12 -19.11 6.45
C GLU A 93 6.24 -18.99 4.93
N PRO A 94 7.46 -18.87 4.39
CA PRO A 94 7.68 -18.90 2.95
C PRO A 94 7.09 -20.16 2.34
N SER A 95 6.33 -20.00 1.26
CA SER A 95 5.68 -21.08 0.53
C SER A 95 5.72 -20.76 -0.95
N GLN A 96 6.17 -21.68 -1.76
CA GLN A 96 6.32 -21.51 -3.21
C GLN A 96 6.84 -20.09 -3.59
N ASN A 97 7.44 -19.92 -4.70
CA ASN A 97 8.00 -18.68 -5.28
C ASN A 97 7.91 -17.41 -4.40
N ASN A 98 6.84 -16.65 -4.56
CA ASN A 98 6.64 -15.31 -3.99
C ASN A 98 5.58 -15.26 -2.87
N MET A 99 5.31 -16.39 -2.20
CA MET A 99 4.24 -16.47 -1.20
C MET A 99 4.76 -16.68 0.22
N PHE A 100 4.04 -16.09 1.18
CA PHE A 100 4.03 -16.52 2.56
C PHE A 100 2.65 -17.07 2.91
N LYS A 101 2.58 -18.07 3.77
CA LYS A 101 1.33 -18.66 4.28
C LYS A 101 1.32 -18.77 5.79
N GLY A 102 0.13 -18.61 6.37
CA GLY A 102 -0.09 -18.81 7.80
C GLY A 102 -1.55 -19.18 8.08
N SER A 103 -1.78 -19.93 9.14
CA SER A 103 -3.12 -20.30 9.58
C SER A 103 -3.55 -19.44 10.75
N CYS A 104 -4.78 -18.97 10.74
CA CYS A 104 -5.39 -18.17 11.80
C CYS A 104 -6.62 -18.91 12.33
N ASP A 105 -6.64 -19.18 13.64
CA ASP A 105 -7.77 -19.87 14.30
C ASP A 105 -8.97 -18.94 14.57
N SER A 106 -8.94 -17.72 14.05
CA SER A 106 -9.97 -16.71 14.28
C SER A 106 -10.54 -16.21 12.96
N GLN A 107 -11.87 -16.09 12.90
CA GLN A 107 -12.55 -15.54 11.73
C GLN A 107 -12.22 -14.06 11.55
N ILE A 108 -11.89 -13.70 10.33
CA ILE A 108 -11.66 -12.32 9.91
C ILE A 108 -13.03 -11.69 9.59
N ASN A 109 -13.27 -10.49 10.11
CA ASN A 109 -14.50 -9.73 9.90
C ASN A 109 -14.19 -8.33 9.33
N PRO A 110 -15.18 -7.53 8.90
CA PRO A 110 -14.94 -6.20 8.31
C PRO A 110 -14.23 -5.19 9.21
N GLU A 111 -14.25 -5.36 10.52
CA GLU A 111 -13.55 -4.50 11.49
C GLU A 111 -12.14 -4.99 11.80
N THR A 112 -11.76 -6.16 11.25
CA THR A 112 -10.44 -6.73 11.50
C THR A 112 -9.36 -5.95 10.76
N VAL A 113 -8.32 -5.63 11.51
CA VAL A 113 -7.08 -5.03 11.00
C VAL A 113 -5.97 -6.06 11.08
N ILE A 114 -5.24 -6.22 9.99
CA ILE A 114 -4.07 -7.10 9.91
C ILE A 114 -2.85 -6.25 9.57
N VAL A 115 -1.83 -6.27 10.42
CA VAL A 115 -0.53 -5.66 10.11
C VAL A 115 0.44 -6.79 9.83
N VAL A 116 0.89 -6.84 8.60
CA VAL A 116 1.86 -7.83 8.14
C VAL A 116 3.26 -7.23 8.21
N PHE A 117 4.21 -7.99 8.68
CA PHE A 117 5.63 -7.70 8.65
C PHE A 117 6.33 -8.80 7.87
N ILE A 118 7.20 -8.41 6.96
CA ILE A 118 8.09 -9.32 6.23
C ILE A 118 9.52 -8.86 6.34
N LYS A 119 10.45 -9.82 6.34
CA LYS A 119 11.87 -9.58 6.18
C LYS A 119 12.43 -10.64 5.23
N LEU A 120 12.90 -10.21 4.08
CA LEU A 120 13.58 -11.07 3.13
C LEU A 120 15.08 -11.15 3.45
N PRO A 121 15.80 -12.20 2.99
CA PRO A 121 17.23 -12.31 3.20
C PRO A 121 17.97 -11.06 2.75
N GLU A 122 18.88 -10.57 3.58
CA GLU A 122 19.75 -9.40 3.31
C GLU A 122 18.99 -8.09 3.05
N GLN A 123 17.68 -8.03 3.35
CA GLN A 123 16.84 -6.85 3.19
C GLN A 123 16.38 -6.33 4.56
N ASP A 124 15.94 -5.07 4.57
CA ASP A 124 15.26 -4.50 5.73
C ASP A 124 13.89 -5.13 5.95
N ALA A 125 13.35 -4.99 7.16
CA ALA A 125 11.99 -5.39 7.46
C ALA A 125 11.00 -4.33 6.98
N TYR A 126 9.94 -4.77 6.32
CA TYR A 126 8.86 -3.90 5.83
C TYR A 126 7.52 -4.33 6.41
N ALA A 127 6.59 -3.39 6.52
CA ALA A 127 5.27 -3.66 7.04
C ALA A 127 4.18 -2.97 6.22
N ALA A 128 3.02 -3.62 6.17
CA ALA A 128 1.82 -3.04 5.58
C ALA A 128 0.59 -3.35 6.44
N ARG A 129 -0.42 -2.46 6.37
CA ARG A 129 -1.66 -2.55 7.12
C ARG A 129 -2.82 -2.88 6.18
N PHE A 130 -3.57 -3.92 6.52
CA PHE A 130 -4.68 -4.44 5.74
C PHE A 130 -5.99 -4.36 6.54
N THR A 131 -7.08 -4.17 5.79
CA THR A 131 -8.47 -4.31 6.24
C THR A 131 -9.21 -5.14 5.20
N PRO A 132 -8.91 -6.44 5.09
CA PRO A 132 -9.19 -7.23 3.89
C PRO A 132 -10.69 -7.37 3.56
N LEU A 133 -11.56 -7.30 4.56
CA LEU A 133 -13.01 -7.42 4.36
C LEU A 133 -13.75 -6.08 4.51
N LYS A 134 -13.03 -4.97 4.70
CA LYS A 134 -13.66 -3.65 4.68
C LYS A 134 -14.18 -3.36 3.27
N PRO A 135 -15.45 -2.95 3.09
CA PRO A 135 -15.96 -2.56 1.78
C PRO A 135 -15.06 -1.50 1.15
N LYS A 136 -14.72 -1.69 -0.13
CA LYS A 136 -14.00 -0.66 -0.89
C LYS A 136 -14.90 0.57 -0.97
N SER A 137 -14.38 1.74 -0.62
CA SER A 137 -15.08 3.01 -0.85
C SER A 137 -15.19 3.18 -2.36
N VAL A 138 -16.41 3.09 -2.88
CA VAL A 138 -16.71 3.51 -4.24
C VAL A 138 -16.50 5.04 -4.23
N GLY A 139 -15.46 5.51 -4.89
CA GLY A 139 -15.24 6.94 -5.04
C GLY A 139 -16.52 7.56 -5.61
N GLU A 140 -17.14 8.47 -4.87
CA GLU A 140 -18.24 9.28 -5.36
C GLU A 140 -17.73 10.02 -6.59
N GLY A 141 -18.13 9.51 -7.76
CA GLY A 141 -17.95 10.21 -9.01
C GLY A 141 -18.60 11.59 -8.88
N LYS A 142 -17.77 12.63 -8.90
CA LYS A 142 -18.15 14.02 -8.94
C LYS A 142 -19.13 14.18 -10.08
N LYS A 143 -20.43 14.26 -9.78
CA LYS A 143 -21.45 14.72 -10.73
C LYS A 143 -21.09 16.15 -11.08
N ALA A 144 -20.51 16.35 -12.26
CA ALA A 144 -20.49 17.64 -12.91
C ALA A 144 -21.95 17.97 -13.25
N GLY A 145 -22.53 18.86 -12.49
CA GLY A 145 -23.81 19.49 -12.84
C GLY A 145 -23.56 20.49 -13.95
N ASP A 146 -23.82 20.11 -15.17
CA ASP A 146 -24.05 21.05 -16.27
C ASP A 146 -25.49 21.55 -16.18
N ASP A 147 -25.65 22.65 -15.47
CA ASP A 147 -26.85 23.46 -15.53
C ASP A 147 -26.55 24.66 -16.46
N HIS A 148 -26.79 24.53 -17.75
CA HIS A 148 -26.91 25.60 -18.67
C HIS A 148 -28.39 25.87 -18.96
N GLY A 149 -28.99 26.63 -18.08
CA GLY A 149 -30.26 27.32 -18.37
C GLY A 149 -30.04 28.39 -19.43
N HIS A 150 -30.47 28.16 -20.66
CA HIS A 150 -30.70 29.19 -21.66
C HIS A 150 -32.17 29.58 -21.60
N ASP A 151 -32.45 30.70 -20.93
CA ASP A 151 -33.66 31.49 -21.10
C ASP A 151 -33.52 32.29 -22.40
N ASP A 152 -34.22 31.88 -23.42
CA ASP A 152 -34.49 32.70 -24.61
C ASP A 152 -35.94 33.19 -24.57
N GLN A 153 -36.13 34.38 -24.01
CA GLN A 153 -37.35 35.15 -24.20
C GLN A 153 -37.31 35.79 -25.59
N ARG A 154 -38.16 35.35 -26.47
CA ARG A 154 -38.59 36.13 -27.65
C ARG A 154 -40.06 36.41 -27.57
N THR A 155 -40.36 37.66 -27.22
CA THR A 155 -41.61 38.32 -27.49
C THR A 155 -41.70 38.69 -28.96
N HIS A 156 -42.76 38.32 -29.63
CA HIS A 156 -43.31 39.08 -30.79
C HIS A 156 -44.82 38.87 -30.88
N HIS A 157 -45.50 40.00 -30.77
CA HIS A 157 -46.80 40.40 -31.25
C HIS A 157 -48.02 39.49 -31.18
#